data_35ed74a225248dcc0a537d9b210f8718
#
_entry.id   35ed74a225248dcc0a537d9b210f8718
#
_cell.length_a   1.000
_cell.length_b   1.000
_cell.length_c   1.000
_cell.angle_alpha   90.00
_cell.angle_beta   90.00
_cell.angle_gamma   90.00
#
_symmetry.space_group_name_H-M   'P 1'
#
loop_
_entity.id
_entity.type
_entity.pdbx_description
1 polymer ?
#
loop_
_entity_poly.entity_id
_entity_poly.type
_entity_poly.pdbx_seq_one_letter_code
_entity_poly.pdbx_strand_id
1 'polypeptide(L)'
;MINETRRCVAAIAYMMIAGKAANGVFDYTLGGFYNMGCTFRGNYVSLFDYRRSCYVSGYLPNLFDYSTTSYINLRKSVNTIDGFDYHTASYFSVSVNGNYVVIFDYQMSMYYRFSVS
;
A
#
# COMPACT_ATOMS: atom_id res chain seq x y z
N MET A 1 3.51 -10.16 -4.39
CA MET A 1 4.15 -8.94 -3.84
C MET A 1 5.15 -9.30 -2.75
N ILE A 2 6.24 -8.57 -2.67
CA ILE A 2 7.16 -8.66 -1.52
C ILE A 2 6.53 -7.98 -0.29
N ASN A 3 7.04 -8.31 0.90
CA ASN A 3 6.51 -7.77 2.16
C ASN A 3 6.50 -6.23 2.19
N GLU A 4 7.58 -5.63 1.73
CA GLU A 4 7.75 -4.17 1.72
C GLU A 4 6.70 -3.48 0.85
N THR A 5 6.42 -4.03 -0.32
CA THR A 5 5.39 -3.50 -1.21
C THR A 5 4.01 -3.63 -0.57
N ARG A 6 3.70 -4.76 0.06
CA ARG A 6 2.42 -4.94 0.73
C ARG A 6 2.20 -3.89 1.83
N ARG A 7 3.22 -3.59 2.62
CA ARG A 7 3.12 -2.56 3.67
C ARG A 7 2.80 -1.19 3.09
N CYS A 8 3.49 -0.82 2.02
CA CYS A 8 3.25 0.46 1.35
C CYS A 8 1.85 0.51 0.74
N VAL A 9 1.42 -0.56 0.09
CA VAL A 9 0.08 -0.66 -0.48
C VAL A 9 -0.98 -0.54 0.61
N ALA A 10 -0.79 -1.16 1.77
CA ALA A 10 -1.71 -1.05 2.89
C ALA A 10 -1.90 0.40 3.34
N ALA A 11 -0.80 1.14 3.51
CA ALA A 11 -0.86 2.55 3.90
C ALA A 11 -1.54 3.40 2.84
N ILE A 12 -1.21 3.19 1.58
CA ILE A 12 -1.78 3.95 0.46
C ILE A 12 -3.27 3.67 0.32
N ALA A 13 -3.68 2.41 0.38
CA ALA A 13 -5.08 2.03 0.32
C ALA A 13 -5.90 2.66 1.45
N TYR A 14 -5.35 2.67 2.66
CA TYR A 14 -5.96 3.35 3.78
C TYR A 14 -6.18 4.84 3.48
N MET A 15 -5.17 5.53 2.97
CA MET A 15 -5.27 6.95 2.64
C MET A 15 -6.31 7.20 1.55
N MET A 16 -6.40 6.32 0.56
CA MET A 16 -7.37 6.45 -0.52
C MET A 16 -8.81 6.33 -0.03
N ILE A 17 -9.07 5.44 0.93
CA ILE A 17 -10.41 5.17 1.45
C ILE A 17 -10.75 6.12 2.59
N ALA A 18 -9.87 6.29 3.56
CA ALA A 18 -10.13 7.09 4.77
C ALA A 18 -9.96 8.59 4.52
N GLY A 19 -9.21 8.99 3.52
CA GLY A 19 -8.91 10.39 3.23
C GLY A 19 -8.00 11.06 4.26
N LYS A 20 -7.20 10.28 4.97
CA LYS A 20 -6.28 10.74 6.00
C LYS A 20 -4.87 10.29 5.68
N ALA A 21 -3.87 11.08 6.06
CA ALA A 21 -2.48 10.68 5.93
C ALA A 21 -2.16 9.53 6.90
N ALA A 22 -1.40 8.55 6.43
CA ALA A 22 -0.89 7.49 7.26
C ALA A 22 0.48 7.87 7.84
N ASN A 23 0.79 7.39 9.04
CA ASN A 23 2.08 7.59 9.70
C ASN A 23 2.85 6.29 9.84
N GLY A 24 2.19 5.18 9.78
CA GLY A 24 2.83 3.89 9.88
C GLY A 24 1.85 2.74 9.77
N VAL A 25 2.41 1.55 9.72
CA VAL A 25 1.66 0.31 9.49
C VAL A 25 2.16 -0.76 10.44
N PHE A 26 1.24 -1.40 11.15
CA PHE A 26 1.54 -2.64 11.86
C PHE A 26 1.24 -3.82 10.95
N ASP A 27 2.25 -4.64 10.72
CA ASP A 27 2.16 -5.84 9.87
C ASP A 27 1.95 -7.06 10.76
N TYR A 28 0.75 -7.64 10.72
CA TYR A 28 0.42 -8.79 11.56
C TYR A 28 1.15 -10.07 11.14
N THR A 29 1.54 -10.17 9.87
CA THR A 29 2.27 -11.34 9.38
C THR A 29 3.69 -11.36 9.94
N LEU A 30 4.36 -10.20 9.96
CA LEU A 30 5.73 -10.09 10.45
C LEU A 30 5.77 -9.75 11.95
N GLY A 31 4.67 -9.26 12.50
CA GLY A 31 4.58 -8.88 13.92
C GLY A 31 5.36 -7.62 14.25
N GLY A 32 5.39 -6.65 13.33
CA GLY A 32 6.16 -5.43 13.53
C GLY A 32 5.46 -4.16 13.05
N PHE A 33 5.87 -3.04 13.61
CA PHE A 33 5.40 -1.72 13.22
C PHE A 33 6.45 -1.04 12.34
N TYR A 34 5.99 -0.42 11.25
CA TYR A 34 6.85 0.21 10.26
C TYR A 34 6.42 1.66 10.05
N ASN A 35 7.32 2.61 10.32
CA ASN A 35 7.06 4.02 10.12
C ASN A 35 7.07 4.39 8.65
N MET A 36 6.17 5.30 8.27
CA MET A 36 6.07 5.83 6.92
C MET A 36 5.74 7.31 6.98
N GLY A 37 6.34 8.10 6.09
CA GLY A 37 6.00 9.50 5.94
C GLY A 37 5.13 9.68 4.72
N CYS A 38 3.87 10.06 4.92
CA CYS A 38 2.91 10.06 3.83
C CYS A 38 2.31 11.43 3.59
N THR A 39 2.15 11.77 2.31
CA THR A 39 1.40 12.94 1.85
C THR A 39 0.40 12.46 0.80
N PHE A 40 -0.84 12.93 0.92
CA PHE A 40 -1.89 12.60 -0.02
C PHE A 40 -2.65 13.88 -0.37
N ARG A 41 -2.58 14.31 -1.64
CA ARG A 41 -3.25 15.53 -2.11
C ARG A 41 -3.89 15.27 -3.46
N GLY A 42 -5.21 15.36 -3.52
CA GLY A 42 -5.95 15.03 -4.72
C GLY A 42 -5.65 13.62 -5.15
N ASN A 43 -5.03 13.44 -6.31
CA ASN A 43 -4.60 12.14 -6.81
C ASN A 43 -3.10 11.89 -6.61
N TYR A 44 -2.37 12.82 -6.00
CA TYR A 44 -0.95 12.67 -5.78
C TYR A 44 -0.68 11.99 -4.44
N VAL A 45 0.11 10.93 -4.48
CA VAL A 45 0.56 10.18 -3.31
C VAL A 45 2.06 10.27 -3.22
N SER A 46 2.58 10.59 -2.04
CA SER A 46 4.00 10.47 -1.74
C SER A 46 4.14 9.74 -0.42
N LEU A 47 4.74 8.57 -0.46
CA LEU A 47 5.01 7.76 0.71
C LEU A 47 6.50 7.54 0.82
N PHE A 48 7.09 7.91 1.97
CA PHE A 48 8.46 7.55 2.26
C PHE A 48 8.49 6.34 3.18
N ASP A 49 9.11 5.27 2.71
CA ASP A 49 9.30 4.04 3.48
C ASP A 49 10.63 4.13 4.22
N TYR A 50 10.59 4.40 5.52
CA TYR A 50 11.80 4.57 6.32
C TYR A 50 12.64 3.30 6.39
N ARG A 51 12.02 2.13 6.29
CA ARG A 51 12.74 0.86 6.35
C ARG A 51 13.65 0.67 5.14
N ARG A 52 13.15 1.03 3.96
CA ARG A 52 13.91 0.92 2.71
C ARG A 52 14.59 2.23 2.32
N SER A 53 14.33 3.33 3.03
CA SER A 53 14.81 4.67 2.70
C SER A 53 14.51 5.06 1.26
N CYS A 54 13.28 4.84 0.84
CA CYS A 54 12.87 5.15 -0.53
C CYS A 54 11.43 5.65 -0.59
N TYR A 55 11.11 6.33 -1.69
CA TYR A 55 9.76 6.79 -1.97
C TYR A 55 8.98 5.78 -2.79
N VAL A 56 7.67 5.76 -2.52
CA VAL A 56 6.66 5.24 -3.44
C VAL A 56 5.73 6.42 -3.71
N SER A 57 5.70 6.91 -4.93
CA SER A 57 5.00 8.15 -5.23
C SER A 57 4.50 8.22 -6.66
N GLY A 58 3.56 9.14 -6.89
CA GLY A 58 3.03 9.42 -8.21
C GLY A 58 1.58 9.84 -8.16
N TYR A 59 0.98 9.88 -9.32
CA TYR A 59 -0.43 10.20 -9.48
C TYR A 59 -1.23 8.91 -9.69
N LEU A 60 -2.26 8.72 -8.84
CA LEU A 60 -3.14 7.58 -8.98
C LEU A 60 -3.77 7.55 -10.38
N PRO A 61 -3.94 6.37 -10.98
CA PRO A 61 -3.79 5.04 -10.40
C PRO A 61 -2.38 4.45 -10.43
N ASN A 62 -1.38 5.16 -10.95
CA ASN A 62 -0.05 4.57 -11.14
C ASN A 62 0.97 5.25 -10.24
N LEU A 63 1.52 4.48 -9.32
CA LEU A 63 2.60 4.92 -8.44
C LEU A 63 3.89 4.21 -8.82
N PHE A 64 5.02 4.87 -8.58
CA PHE A 64 6.33 4.29 -8.83
C PHE A 64 7.03 4.00 -7.52
N ASP A 65 7.48 2.76 -7.36
CA ASP A 65 8.30 2.32 -6.23
C ASP A 65 9.77 2.43 -6.62
N TYR A 66 10.47 3.36 -6.00
CA TYR A 66 11.87 3.65 -6.34
C TYR A 66 12.84 2.58 -5.84
N SER A 67 12.43 1.72 -4.90
CA SER A 67 13.25 0.59 -4.46
C SER A 67 13.21 -0.58 -5.45
N THR A 68 12.03 -0.93 -5.92
CA THR A 68 11.87 -2.02 -6.90
C THR A 68 12.01 -1.53 -8.34
N THR A 69 12.03 -0.20 -8.55
CA THR A 69 12.01 0.45 -9.86
C THR A 69 10.86 -0.03 -10.73
N SER A 70 9.69 -0.18 -10.13
CA SER A 70 8.50 -0.72 -10.79
C SER A 70 7.27 0.08 -10.42
N TYR A 71 6.29 0.06 -11.31
CA TYR A 71 4.99 0.68 -11.06
C TYR A 71 4.09 -0.22 -10.22
N ILE A 72 3.22 0.43 -9.46
CA ILE A 72 2.12 -0.21 -8.74
C ILE A 72 0.85 0.49 -9.18
N ASN A 73 -0.11 -0.27 -9.70
CA ASN A 73 -1.41 0.25 -10.10
C ASN A 73 -2.41 0.02 -8.97
N LEU A 74 -3.14 1.09 -8.58
CA LEU A 74 -4.18 1.00 -7.55
C LEU A 74 -5.43 1.70 -8.05
N ARG A 75 -6.52 0.98 -8.18
CA ARG A 75 -7.81 1.51 -8.63
C ARG A 75 -8.85 1.34 -7.55
N LYS A 76 -9.47 2.45 -7.15
CA LYS A 76 -10.50 2.46 -6.13
C LYS A 76 -11.85 2.07 -6.73
N SER A 77 -12.52 1.14 -6.08
CA SER A 77 -13.95 0.91 -6.19
C SER A 77 -14.65 1.58 -4.99
N VAL A 78 -15.81 1.12 -4.52
CA VAL A 78 -16.52 1.81 -3.43
C VAL A 78 -15.71 1.79 -2.14
N ASN A 79 -15.43 0.60 -1.59
CA ASN A 79 -14.66 0.44 -0.35
C ASN A 79 -13.47 -0.50 -0.53
N THR A 80 -13.14 -0.83 -1.77
CA THR A 80 -12.08 -1.75 -2.10
C THR A 80 -11.13 -1.12 -3.09
N ILE A 81 -9.93 -1.66 -3.15
CA ILE A 81 -8.95 -1.26 -4.13
C ILE A 81 -8.44 -2.51 -4.80
N ASP A 82 -8.44 -2.48 -6.12
CA ASP A 82 -7.82 -3.53 -6.93
C ASP A 82 -6.58 -2.97 -7.57
N GLY A 83 -5.55 -3.78 -7.66
CA GLY A 83 -4.30 -3.31 -8.23
C GLY A 83 -3.47 -4.38 -8.88
N PHE A 84 -2.37 -3.89 -9.44
CA PHE A 84 -1.38 -4.73 -10.09
C PHE A 84 0.02 -4.27 -9.69
N ASP A 85 0.83 -5.22 -9.24
CA ASP A 85 2.24 -5.01 -8.91
C ASP A 85 3.09 -5.44 -10.09
N TYR A 86 3.70 -4.48 -10.76
CA TYR A 86 4.54 -4.77 -11.93
C TYR A 86 5.86 -5.44 -11.58
N HIS A 87 6.33 -5.31 -10.33
CA HIS A 87 7.57 -5.96 -9.90
C HIS A 87 7.45 -7.49 -9.90
N THR A 88 6.32 -8.00 -9.42
CA THR A 88 6.07 -9.44 -9.38
C THR A 88 5.08 -9.89 -10.46
N ALA A 89 4.60 -8.95 -11.29
CA ALA A 89 3.60 -9.20 -12.33
C ALA A 89 2.36 -9.92 -11.77
N SER A 90 1.82 -9.40 -10.67
CA SER A 90 0.70 -10.06 -9.98
C SER A 90 -0.37 -9.07 -9.56
N TYR A 91 -1.62 -9.54 -9.53
CA TYR A 91 -2.76 -8.77 -9.05
C TYR A 91 -2.88 -8.84 -7.53
N PHE A 92 -3.55 -7.84 -6.96
CA PHE A 92 -3.93 -7.83 -5.56
C PHE A 92 -5.26 -7.11 -5.38
N SER A 93 -5.95 -7.43 -4.28
CA SER A 93 -7.16 -6.73 -3.86
C SER A 93 -6.99 -6.27 -2.42
N VAL A 94 -7.51 -5.08 -2.10
CA VAL A 94 -7.41 -4.51 -0.76
C VAL A 94 -8.78 -4.12 -0.26
N SER A 95 -9.10 -4.49 0.97
CA SER A 95 -10.26 -3.98 1.68
C SER A 95 -9.82 -3.17 2.89
N VAL A 96 -10.51 -2.06 3.13
CA VAL A 96 -10.20 -1.15 4.23
C VAL A 96 -11.46 -1.01 5.10
N ASN A 97 -11.32 -1.24 6.39
CA ASN A 97 -12.39 -1.07 7.37
C ASN A 97 -11.83 -0.30 8.56
N GLY A 98 -12.15 1.00 8.64
CA GLY A 98 -11.51 1.89 9.59
C GLY A 98 -10.02 1.97 9.33
N ASN A 99 -9.21 1.59 10.31
CA ASN A 99 -7.76 1.51 10.16
C ASN A 99 -7.25 0.09 9.89
N TYR A 100 -8.14 -0.86 9.73
CA TYR A 100 -7.81 -2.25 9.47
C TYR A 100 -7.80 -2.50 7.97
N VAL A 101 -6.71 -3.04 7.46
CA VAL A 101 -6.49 -3.26 6.03
C VAL A 101 -6.18 -4.71 5.77
N VAL A 102 -6.84 -5.30 4.80
CA VAL A 102 -6.61 -6.68 4.37
C VAL A 102 -6.25 -6.67 2.91
N ILE A 103 -5.10 -7.25 2.57
CA ILE A 103 -4.66 -7.43 1.20
C ILE A 103 -4.75 -8.90 0.84
N PHE A 104 -5.44 -9.21 -0.26
CA PHE A 104 -5.35 -10.51 -0.88
C PHE A 104 -4.32 -10.46 -1.99
N ASP A 105 -3.24 -11.22 -1.84
CA ASP A 105 -2.14 -11.31 -2.79
C ASP A 105 -2.36 -12.54 -3.67
N TYR A 106 -2.71 -12.31 -4.94
CA TYR A 106 -3.00 -13.41 -5.85
C TYR A 106 -1.78 -14.25 -6.20
N GLN A 107 -0.58 -13.68 -6.15
CA GLN A 107 0.65 -14.44 -6.37
C GLN A 107 0.86 -15.49 -5.29
N MET A 108 0.61 -15.11 -4.05
CA MET A 108 0.78 -15.98 -2.89
C MET A 108 -0.49 -16.75 -2.53
N SER A 109 -1.64 -16.36 -3.09
CA SER A 109 -2.95 -16.89 -2.74
C SER A 109 -3.22 -16.79 -1.23
N MET A 110 -2.87 -15.66 -0.63
CA MET A 110 -2.96 -15.45 0.81
C MET A 110 -3.49 -14.07 1.15
N TYR A 111 -4.13 -13.98 2.32
CA TYR A 111 -4.53 -12.72 2.93
C TYR A 111 -3.43 -12.22 3.85
N TYR A 112 -3.17 -10.91 3.78
CA TYR A 112 -2.21 -10.23 4.65
C TYR A 112 -2.93 -9.08 5.36
N ARG A 113 -2.71 -8.95 6.66
CA ARG A 113 -3.48 -8.03 7.52
C ARG A 113 -2.58 -6.97 8.13
N PHE A 114 -3.12 -5.75 8.19
CA PHE A 114 -2.39 -4.58 8.68
C PHE A 114 -3.31 -3.68 9.49
N SER A 115 -2.73 -2.94 10.44
CA SER A 115 -3.35 -1.78 11.05
C SER A 115 -2.57 -0.54 10.66
N VAL A 116 -3.28 0.49 10.21
CA VAL A 116 -2.66 1.74 9.77
C VAL A 116 -2.93 2.83 10.80
N SER A 117 -1.93 3.62 11.11
CA SER A 117 -2.07 4.72 12.05
C SER A 117 -1.58 6.05 11.50
#